data_4e92ebda81e53c7128062cc33ca1d8f2
#
_entry.id   4e92ebda81e53c7128062cc33ca1d8f2
#
_cell.length_a   1.000
_cell.length_b   1.000
_cell.length_c   1.000
_cell.angle_alpha   90.00
_cell.angle_beta   90.00
_cell.angle_gamma   90.00
#
_symmetry.space_group_name_H-M   'P 1'
#
loop_
_entity.id
_entity.type
_entity.pdbx_description
1 polymer ?
#
loop_
_entity_poly.entity_id
_entity_poly.type
_entity_poly.pdbx_seq_one_letter_code
_entity_poly.pdbx_strand_id
1 'polypeptide(L)'
;MAPARKRLFHTASDADIKAGEVSDVYFQRTVEILVARGDRKRVKAEVYLKSLPEDWHWGVLAGIEEVAGLLEGLPVDVVSMDEGTLFAPYQPILRVEGTYVEWAQYETALLGLLCQASGIATKAARCKKAAGERQVISFGARRMHPTLAPMIERNAFIGGCDGVAVTKSAELIDADPTGTIPHALVLMVGDTVEALKAFHEVVEPKVRRVALIDTLQDEKFEALRVAEALGKDLFAVRLDTPSSRRGDLYRIIEEVRWELNLRGFDHVKIVASGGIDEYEILHLNPMVDSYGVGTSIANAPVLNFALDIMEIEGRPMAKRGKWSGAKDVLRRRGTLETKVVPIGSPAPAGGPWDPLLKPLVTGGHIVRDLPPPRTLRDFVLDQLAGVPMDTVQRRGLRRDF
;
A
#
# COMPACT_ATOMS: atom_id res chain seq x y z
N MET A 1 36.56 -22.93 10.17
CA MET A 1 35.29 -22.21 10.00
C MET A 1 35.53 -20.71 10.15
N ALA A 2 35.31 -19.94 9.12
CA ALA A 2 35.34 -18.47 9.25
C ALA A 2 34.29 -18.04 10.26
N PRO A 3 34.54 -17.04 11.12
CA PRO A 3 33.53 -16.56 12.04
C PRO A 3 32.34 -16.04 11.22
N ALA A 4 31.13 -16.53 11.55
CA ALA A 4 29.90 -16.05 10.91
C ALA A 4 29.92 -14.52 10.95
N ARG A 5 29.82 -13.86 9.80
CA ARG A 5 29.71 -12.39 9.71
C ARG A 5 28.53 -11.99 10.59
N LYS A 6 28.78 -11.24 11.64
CA LYS A 6 27.77 -10.76 12.56
C LYS A 6 26.82 -9.85 11.73
N ARG A 7 25.63 -10.34 11.40
CA ARG A 7 24.63 -9.52 10.71
C ARG A 7 24.30 -8.33 11.60
N LEU A 8 24.30 -7.13 11.04
CA LEU A 8 23.93 -5.91 11.76
C LEU A 8 22.42 -5.86 12.06
N PHE A 9 21.62 -6.32 11.11
CA PHE A 9 20.15 -6.36 11.23
C PHE A 9 19.66 -7.81 11.07
N HIS A 10 18.54 -8.13 11.77
CA HIS A 10 17.90 -9.45 11.72
C HIS A 10 16.95 -9.57 10.55
N THR A 11 17.46 -9.35 9.34
CA THR A 11 16.69 -9.43 8.08
C THR A 11 17.40 -10.35 7.11
N ALA A 12 16.63 -11.01 6.23
CA ALA A 12 17.21 -11.72 5.09
C ALA A 12 17.81 -10.70 4.10
N SER A 13 18.86 -11.10 3.40
CA SER A 13 19.38 -10.35 2.26
C SER A 13 18.61 -10.72 0.99
N ASP A 14 18.72 -9.88 -0.05
CA ASP A 14 18.16 -10.20 -1.39
C ASP A 14 18.70 -11.53 -1.92
N ALA A 15 19.99 -11.84 -1.63
CA ALA A 15 20.62 -13.10 -2.01
C ALA A 15 19.98 -14.30 -1.29
N ASP A 16 19.69 -14.19 0.03
CA ASP A 16 19.02 -15.25 0.79
C ASP A 16 17.60 -15.51 0.25
N ILE A 17 16.87 -14.44 -0.08
CA ILE A 17 15.51 -14.53 -0.64
C ILE A 17 15.55 -15.19 -2.03
N LYS A 18 16.44 -14.71 -2.90
CA LYS A 18 16.61 -15.20 -4.26
C LYS A 18 17.12 -16.64 -4.32
N ALA A 19 17.90 -17.07 -3.34
CA ALA A 19 18.35 -18.46 -3.19
C ALA A 19 17.25 -19.41 -2.66
N GLY A 20 16.06 -18.90 -2.27
CA GLY A 20 14.99 -19.70 -1.68
C GLY A 20 15.27 -20.15 -0.24
N GLU A 21 16.20 -19.47 0.47
CA GLU A 21 16.52 -19.78 1.86
C GLU A 21 15.44 -19.26 2.84
N VAL A 22 14.63 -18.29 2.42
CA VAL A 22 13.48 -17.79 3.17
C VAL A 22 12.26 -18.64 2.86
N SER A 23 12.25 -19.84 3.41
CA SER A 23 11.25 -20.87 3.14
C SER A 23 10.84 -21.59 4.44
N ASP A 24 9.57 -21.93 4.55
CA ASP A 24 9.11 -22.82 5.61
C ASP A 24 9.73 -24.21 5.42
N VAL A 25 10.27 -24.79 6.47
CA VAL A 25 11.02 -26.05 6.44
C VAL A 25 10.26 -27.21 5.79
N TYR A 26 8.93 -27.19 5.85
CA TYR A 26 8.12 -28.25 5.23
C TYR A 26 8.20 -28.24 3.70
N PHE A 27 8.46 -27.10 3.04
CA PHE A 27 8.69 -27.07 1.60
C PHE A 27 10.02 -27.71 1.24
N GLN A 28 11.09 -27.39 2.01
CA GLN A 28 12.40 -28.02 1.79
C GLN A 28 12.29 -29.54 1.94
N ARG A 29 11.66 -30.03 3.01
CA ARG A 29 11.42 -31.46 3.24
C ARG A 29 10.55 -32.09 2.14
N THR A 30 9.56 -31.36 1.63
CA THR A 30 8.72 -31.82 0.52
C THR A 30 9.54 -32.02 -0.73
N VAL A 31 10.41 -31.05 -1.08
CA VAL A 31 11.32 -31.16 -2.22
C VAL A 31 12.26 -32.36 -2.06
N GLU A 32 12.90 -32.52 -0.88
CA GLU A 32 13.77 -33.67 -0.58
C GLU A 32 13.05 -35.01 -0.80
N ILE A 33 11.82 -35.15 -0.28
CA ILE A 33 11.02 -36.37 -0.40
C ILE A 33 10.68 -36.64 -1.88
N LEU A 34 10.19 -35.62 -2.60
CA LEU A 34 9.78 -35.79 -4.01
C LEU A 34 10.97 -36.13 -4.91
N VAL A 35 12.11 -35.48 -4.68
CA VAL A 35 13.35 -35.76 -5.42
C VAL A 35 13.83 -37.20 -5.14
N ALA A 36 13.84 -37.63 -3.87
CA ALA A 36 14.24 -39.00 -3.48
C ALA A 36 13.31 -40.05 -4.09
N ARG A 37 12.04 -39.74 -4.33
CA ARG A 37 11.06 -40.64 -4.99
C ARG A 37 11.09 -40.57 -6.51
N GLY A 38 11.82 -39.63 -7.10
CA GLY A 38 11.79 -39.36 -8.54
C GLY A 38 10.49 -38.69 -9.02
N ASP A 39 9.70 -38.08 -8.12
CA ASP A 39 8.43 -37.42 -8.42
C ASP A 39 8.70 -35.99 -8.94
N ARG A 40 8.70 -35.81 -10.25
CA ARG A 40 8.92 -34.50 -10.92
C ARG A 40 7.68 -34.06 -11.70
N LYS A 41 6.55 -33.98 -11.01
CA LYS A 41 5.28 -33.62 -11.63
C LYS A 41 5.20 -32.15 -11.95
N ARG A 42 4.67 -31.83 -13.13
CA ARG A 42 4.30 -30.46 -13.50
C ARG A 42 2.96 -30.12 -12.88
N VAL A 43 2.88 -28.91 -12.27
CA VAL A 43 1.67 -28.43 -11.60
C VAL A 43 1.29 -27.05 -12.12
N LYS A 44 -0.01 -26.72 -12.00
CA LYS A 44 -0.49 -25.33 -12.01
C LYS A 44 -1.01 -25.00 -10.63
N ALA A 45 -0.46 -23.95 -10.03
CA ALA A 45 -0.86 -23.46 -8.72
C ALA A 45 -1.32 -22.00 -8.82
N GLU A 46 -2.37 -21.67 -8.12
CA GLU A 46 -2.99 -20.34 -8.14
C GLU A 46 -2.87 -19.63 -6.80
N VAL A 47 -2.57 -18.34 -6.85
CA VAL A 47 -2.60 -17.45 -5.70
C VAL A 47 -3.93 -16.68 -5.68
N TYR A 48 -4.65 -16.77 -4.61
CA TYR A 48 -5.91 -16.05 -4.37
C TYR A 48 -6.20 -15.92 -2.87
N LEU A 49 -7.18 -15.12 -2.49
CA LEU A 49 -7.67 -15.05 -1.12
C LEU A 49 -9.17 -15.35 -1.03
N LYS A 50 -9.63 -15.76 0.15
CA LYS A 50 -11.04 -16.11 0.40
C LYS A 50 -11.86 -14.94 0.93
N SER A 51 -11.22 -14.05 1.67
CA SER A 51 -11.86 -12.89 2.29
C SER A 51 -10.84 -11.77 2.43
N LEU A 52 -11.32 -10.55 2.39
CA LEU A 52 -10.56 -9.36 2.72
C LEU A 52 -10.74 -9.02 4.22
N PRO A 53 -9.74 -8.38 4.87
CA PRO A 53 -9.88 -7.93 6.25
C PRO A 53 -10.92 -6.82 6.38
N GLU A 54 -11.42 -6.61 7.61
CA GLU A 54 -12.30 -5.48 7.95
C GLU A 54 -13.53 -5.33 7.03
N ASP A 55 -14.05 -6.44 6.49
CA ASP A 55 -15.17 -6.48 5.54
C ASP A 55 -14.96 -5.63 4.27
N TRP A 56 -13.71 -5.43 3.85
CA TRP A 56 -13.41 -4.75 2.60
C TRP A 56 -13.97 -5.53 1.40
N HIS A 57 -14.42 -4.80 0.39
CA HIS A 57 -15.04 -5.40 -0.80
C HIS A 57 -14.04 -5.65 -1.93
N TRP A 58 -12.91 -4.95 -1.91
CA TRP A 58 -11.88 -4.99 -2.94
C TRP A 58 -10.49 -4.79 -2.32
N GLY A 59 -9.47 -5.29 -3.00
CA GLY A 59 -8.07 -5.05 -2.71
C GLY A 59 -7.33 -4.51 -3.91
N VAL A 60 -6.18 -3.90 -3.70
CA VAL A 60 -5.22 -3.47 -4.72
C VAL A 60 -4.06 -4.45 -4.74
N LEU A 61 -3.81 -5.05 -5.89
CA LEU A 61 -2.68 -5.98 -6.06
C LEU A 61 -1.37 -5.21 -6.13
N ALA A 62 -0.40 -5.59 -5.29
CA ALA A 62 0.94 -5.03 -5.29
C ALA A 62 1.99 -6.11 -4.97
N GLY A 63 3.28 -5.84 -5.28
CA GLY A 63 4.38 -6.77 -5.09
C GLY A 63 4.67 -7.66 -6.32
N ILE A 64 4.06 -7.40 -7.46
CA ILE A 64 4.26 -8.20 -8.68
C ILE A 64 5.66 -8.02 -9.25
N GLU A 65 6.25 -6.83 -9.18
CA GLU A 65 7.62 -6.57 -9.59
C GLU A 65 8.62 -7.42 -8.80
N GLU A 66 8.47 -7.49 -7.48
CA GLU A 66 9.33 -8.30 -6.60
C GLU A 66 9.12 -9.80 -6.84
N VAL A 67 7.90 -10.24 -7.10
CA VAL A 67 7.59 -11.64 -7.46
C VAL A 67 8.19 -12.01 -8.82
N ALA A 68 8.15 -11.13 -9.80
CA ALA A 68 8.81 -11.35 -11.09
C ALA A 68 10.32 -11.54 -10.89
N GLY A 69 10.96 -10.64 -10.14
CA GLY A 69 12.37 -10.76 -9.78
C GLY A 69 12.70 -12.04 -8.99
N LEU A 70 11.82 -12.47 -8.07
CA LEU A 70 11.99 -13.71 -7.32
C LEU A 70 12.01 -14.95 -8.24
N LEU A 71 11.08 -15.02 -9.20
CA LEU A 71 10.86 -16.19 -10.05
C LEU A 71 11.72 -16.18 -11.33
N GLU A 72 12.32 -15.06 -11.71
CA GLU A 72 13.24 -14.97 -12.85
C GLU A 72 14.41 -15.96 -12.70
N GLY A 73 14.72 -16.70 -13.77
CA GLY A 73 15.75 -17.73 -13.79
C GLY A 73 15.29 -19.11 -13.30
N LEU A 74 14.08 -19.23 -12.72
CA LEU A 74 13.49 -20.53 -12.41
C LEU A 74 12.76 -21.10 -13.63
N PRO A 75 12.75 -22.44 -13.85
CA PRO A 75 12.11 -23.06 -15.02
C PRO A 75 10.57 -23.11 -14.85
N VAL A 76 9.94 -21.94 -14.80
CA VAL A 76 8.50 -21.76 -14.60
C VAL A 76 7.90 -20.81 -15.62
N ASP A 77 6.60 -20.98 -15.85
CA ASP A 77 5.75 -20.00 -16.52
C ASP A 77 4.81 -19.36 -15.50
N VAL A 78 4.69 -18.04 -15.54
CA VAL A 78 3.85 -17.29 -14.61
C VAL A 78 2.94 -16.36 -15.37
N VAL A 79 1.65 -16.39 -15.04
CA VAL A 79 0.70 -15.36 -15.44
C VAL A 79 0.20 -14.62 -14.21
N SER A 80 -0.01 -13.32 -14.31
CA SER A 80 -0.54 -12.51 -13.21
C SER A 80 -1.46 -11.40 -13.71
N MET A 81 -2.30 -10.88 -12.84
CA MET A 81 -2.89 -9.56 -13.04
C MET A 81 -1.78 -8.51 -13.07
N ASP A 82 -2.05 -7.38 -13.72
CA ASP A 82 -1.15 -6.22 -13.66
C ASP A 82 -1.09 -5.67 -12.22
N GLU A 83 0.08 -5.23 -11.76
CA GLU A 83 0.22 -4.54 -10.48
C GLU A 83 -0.67 -3.31 -10.48
N GLY A 84 -1.31 -2.99 -9.34
CA GLY A 84 -2.32 -1.95 -9.24
C GLY A 84 -3.75 -2.39 -9.62
N THR A 85 -3.95 -3.61 -10.09
CA THR A 85 -5.31 -4.11 -10.41
C THR A 85 -6.16 -4.22 -9.14
N LEU A 86 -7.37 -3.66 -9.17
CA LEU A 86 -8.38 -3.92 -8.16
C LEU A 86 -8.95 -5.33 -8.35
N PHE A 87 -8.99 -6.11 -7.26
CA PHE A 87 -9.48 -7.48 -7.29
C PHE A 87 -10.44 -7.76 -6.11
N ALA A 88 -11.18 -8.87 -6.20
CA ALA A 88 -12.11 -9.33 -5.17
C ALA A 88 -11.74 -10.74 -4.68
N PRO A 89 -12.30 -11.20 -3.55
CA PRO A 89 -12.12 -12.57 -3.07
C PRO A 89 -12.41 -13.63 -4.13
N TYR A 90 -11.74 -14.78 -4.03
CA TYR A 90 -11.82 -15.94 -4.93
C TYR A 90 -11.33 -15.73 -6.37
N GLN A 91 -10.76 -14.57 -6.69
CA GLN A 91 -10.10 -14.34 -7.98
C GLN A 91 -8.65 -14.78 -7.90
N PRO A 92 -8.17 -15.67 -8.77
CA PRO A 92 -6.74 -15.90 -8.94
C PRO A 92 -6.07 -14.60 -9.39
N ILE A 93 -5.07 -14.15 -8.63
CA ILE A 93 -4.29 -12.95 -8.98
C ILE A 93 -3.00 -13.30 -9.69
N LEU A 94 -2.54 -14.54 -9.52
CA LEU A 94 -1.32 -15.08 -10.10
C LEU A 94 -1.45 -16.60 -10.23
N ARG A 95 -0.85 -17.18 -11.26
CA ARG A 95 -0.70 -18.61 -11.44
C ARG A 95 0.72 -18.95 -11.85
N VAL A 96 1.31 -19.92 -11.16
CA VAL A 96 2.62 -20.50 -11.48
C VAL A 96 2.40 -21.87 -12.13
N GLU A 97 3.08 -22.14 -13.23
CA GLU A 97 3.12 -23.43 -13.90
C GLU A 97 4.56 -23.91 -14.05
N GLY A 98 4.87 -25.09 -13.60
CA GLY A 98 6.22 -25.67 -13.68
C GLY A 98 6.34 -26.99 -12.93
N THR A 99 7.52 -27.60 -13.00
CA THR A 99 7.85 -28.78 -12.20
C THR A 99 7.92 -28.40 -10.74
N TYR A 100 7.06 -28.97 -9.88
CA TYR A 100 6.85 -28.48 -8.50
C TYR A 100 8.14 -28.38 -7.68
N VAL A 101 9.03 -29.37 -7.78
CA VAL A 101 10.29 -29.39 -7.02
C VAL A 101 11.26 -28.27 -7.37
N GLU A 102 11.10 -27.63 -8.54
CA GLU A 102 12.01 -26.56 -8.97
C GLU A 102 11.66 -25.18 -8.35
N TRP A 103 10.45 -25.03 -7.80
CA TRP A 103 10.00 -23.74 -7.28
C TRP A 103 9.25 -23.79 -5.95
N ALA A 104 8.91 -24.97 -5.42
CA ALA A 104 8.10 -25.10 -4.20
C ALA A 104 8.68 -24.35 -2.98
N GLN A 105 10.01 -24.29 -2.84
CA GLN A 105 10.66 -23.60 -1.74
C GLN A 105 10.47 -22.07 -1.75
N TYR A 106 10.02 -21.50 -2.86
CA TYR A 106 9.80 -20.05 -3.00
C TYR A 106 8.39 -19.62 -2.58
N GLU A 107 7.48 -20.55 -2.26
CA GLU A 107 6.10 -20.22 -1.88
C GLU A 107 6.02 -19.24 -0.71
N THR A 108 6.81 -19.45 0.35
CA THR A 108 6.83 -18.56 1.52
C THR A 108 7.21 -17.13 1.13
N ALA A 109 8.27 -16.95 0.37
CA ALA A 109 8.72 -15.64 -0.06
C ALA A 109 7.71 -15.00 -1.03
N LEU A 110 7.22 -15.75 -2.02
CA LEU A 110 6.22 -15.28 -2.98
C LEU A 110 4.96 -14.73 -2.29
N LEU A 111 4.40 -15.49 -1.35
CA LEU A 111 3.23 -15.05 -0.60
C LEU A 111 3.54 -13.84 0.28
N GLY A 112 4.70 -13.81 0.94
CA GLY A 112 5.12 -12.69 1.78
C GLY A 112 5.19 -11.36 1.01
N LEU A 113 5.78 -11.38 -0.19
CA LEU A 113 5.87 -10.23 -1.08
C LEU A 113 4.49 -9.69 -1.49
N LEU A 114 3.53 -10.57 -1.79
CA LEU A 114 2.19 -10.18 -2.22
C LEU A 114 1.30 -9.74 -1.04
N CYS A 115 1.32 -10.49 0.08
CA CYS A 115 0.39 -10.28 1.19
C CYS A 115 0.56 -8.89 1.83
N GLN A 116 1.80 -8.51 2.13
CA GLN A 116 2.08 -7.24 2.81
C GLN A 116 1.95 -6.06 1.86
N ALA A 117 2.53 -6.14 0.67
CA ALA A 117 2.46 -5.08 -0.33
C ALA A 117 1.01 -4.74 -0.70
N SER A 118 0.20 -5.76 -0.98
CA SER A 118 -1.22 -5.56 -1.34
C SER A 118 -2.05 -5.03 -0.16
N GLY A 119 -1.73 -5.41 1.08
CA GLY A 119 -2.38 -4.85 2.27
C GLY A 119 -2.14 -3.34 2.39
N ILE A 120 -0.90 -2.92 2.26
CA ILE A 120 -0.49 -1.51 2.31
C ILE A 120 -1.12 -0.70 1.17
N ALA A 121 -1.02 -1.19 -0.08
CA ALA A 121 -1.59 -0.53 -1.24
C ALA A 121 -3.12 -0.40 -1.11
N THR A 122 -3.80 -1.43 -0.62
CA THR A 122 -5.25 -1.40 -0.40
C THR A 122 -5.64 -0.36 0.65
N LYS A 123 -4.96 -0.32 1.80
CA LYS A 123 -5.25 0.67 2.86
C LYS A 123 -5.00 2.09 2.38
N ALA A 124 -3.90 2.32 1.66
CA ALA A 124 -3.61 3.61 1.05
C ALA A 124 -4.69 4.03 0.04
N ALA A 125 -5.15 3.10 -0.80
CA ALA A 125 -6.21 3.34 -1.78
C ALA A 125 -7.55 3.68 -1.10
N ARG A 126 -7.87 3.04 0.01
CA ARG A 126 -9.06 3.36 0.82
C ARG A 126 -8.96 4.76 1.42
N CYS A 127 -7.81 5.12 2.00
CA CYS A 127 -7.56 6.47 2.50
C CYS A 127 -7.67 7.51 1.38
N LYS A 128 -7.08 7.25 0.21
CA LYS A 128 -7.15 8.16 -0.94
C LYS A 128 -8.58 8.28 -1.49
N LYS A 129 -9.31 7.18 -1.60
CA LYS A 129 -10.72 7.20 -2.00
C LYS A 129 -11.56 8.02 -1.03
N ALA A 130 -11.35 7.85 0.28
CA ALA A 130 -12.02 8.64 1.31
C ALA A 130 -11.69 10.14 1.22
N ALA A 131 -10.43 10.49 0.95
CA ALA A 131 -9.97 11.87 0.86
C ALA A 131 -10.45 12.61 -0.41
N GLY A 132 -10.83 11.88 -1.46
CA GLY A 132 -11.18 12.47 -2.75
C GLY A 132 -9.99 13.21 -3.36
N GLU A 133 -10.19 14.48 -3.73
CA GLU A 133 -9.15 15.32 -4.33
C GLU A 133 -8.06 15.79 -3.34
N ARG A 134 -8.28 15.58 -2.03
CA ARG A 134 -7.32 16.00 -1.00
C ARG A 134 -6.07 15.16 -1.03
N GLN A 135 -4.94 15.77 -0.67
CA GLN A 135 -3.67 15.06 -0.61
C GLN A 135 -3.62 14.13 0.60
N VAL A 136 -3.07 12.94 0.37
CA VAL A 136 -2.77 11.93 1.38
C VAL A 136 -1.28 11.63 1.32
N ILE A 137 -0.55 11.92 2.40
CA ILE A 137 0.90 11.69 2.50
C ILE A 137 1.15 10.50 3.43
N SER A 138 2.00 9.57 3.01
CA SER A 138 2.44 8.45 3.85
C SER A 138 3.47 8.91 4.87
N PHE A 139 3.13 8.78 6.17
CA PHE A 139 3.99 9.15 7.31
C PHE A 139 4.34 7.96 8.21
N GLY A 140 4.08 6.73 7.78
CA GLY A 140 4.04 5.55 8.64
C GLY A 140 5.32 4.73 8.73
N ALA A 141 6.28 4.91 7.84
CA ALA A 141 7.47 4.06 7.74
C ALA A 141 8.26 3.94 9.06
N ARG A 142 8.30 5.00 9.87
CA ARG A 142 8.95 5.02 11.20
C ARG A 142 8.35 4.03 12.23
N ARG A 143 7.23 3.40 11.94
CA ARG A 143 6.55 2.43 12.82
C ARG A 143 6.95 0.99 12.54
N MET A 144 7.71 0.77 11.48
CA MET A 144 8.15 -0.54 11.02
C MET A 144 9.67 -0.61 10.97
N HIS A 145 10.21 -1.81 10.77
CA HIS A 145 11.65 -1.98 10.61
C HIS A 145 12.17 -1.14 9.44
N PRO A 146 13.28 -0.40 9.57
CA PRO A 146 13.75 0.53 8.55
C PRO A 146 14.03 -0.11 7.18
N THR A 147 14.36 -1.39 7.13
CA THR A 147 14.52 -2.15 5.88
C THR A 147 13.22 -2.22 5.07
N LEU A 148 12.06 -2.13 5.73
CA LEU A 148 10.75 -2.18 5.08
C LEU A 148 10.25 -0.80 4.61
N ALA A 149 10.91 0.29 4.99
CA ALA A 149 10.44 1.64 4.68
C ALA A 149 10.22 1.87 3.17
N PRO A 150 11.15 1.48 2.27
CA PRO A 150 10.95 1.66 0.83
C PRO A 150 9.76 0.85 0.29
N MET A 151 9.61 -0.40 0.71
CA MET A 151 8.50 -1.26 0.31
C MET A 151 7.16 -0.68 0.79
N ILE A 152 7.09 -0.23 2.04
CA ILE A 152 5.87 0.38 2.60
C ILE A 152 5.47 1.62 1.80
N GLU A 153 6.40 2.53 1.58
CA GLU A 153 6.08 3.80 0.94
C GLU A 153 5.87 3.68 -0.57
N ARG A 154 6.59 2.76 -1.26
CA ARG A 154 6.29 2.42 -2.67
C ARG A 154 4.85 1.93 -2.82
N ASN A 155 4.41 1.00 -1.97
CA ASN A 155 3.07 0.44 -2.06
C ASN A 155 1.99 1.42 -1.60
N ALA A 156 2.28 2.29 -0.63
CA ALA A 156 1.41 3.40 -0.27
C ALA A 156 1.24 4.39 -1.44
N PHE A 157 2.32 4.70 -2.15
CA PHE A 157 2.29 5.56 -3.33
C PHE A 157 1.48 4.94 -4.47
N ILE A 158 1.72 3.67 -4.80
CA ILE A 158 0.92 2.92 -5.78
C ILE A 158 -0.56 2.93 -5.40
N GLY A 159 -0.88 2.74 -4.11
CA GLY A 159 -2.25 2.81 -3.59
C GLY A 159 -2.91 4.19 -3.68
N GLY A 160 -2.18 5.22 -4.11
CA GLY A 160 -2.74 6.55 -4.39
C GLY A 160 -2.26 7.65 -3.46
N CYS A 161 -1.36 7.40 -2.50
CA CYS A 161 -0.74 8.49 -1.74
C CYS A 161 -0.06 9.48 -2.66
N ASP A 162 -0.14 10.77 -2.32
CA ASP A 162 0.39 11.87 -3.12
C ASP A 162 1.87 12.17 -2.81
N GLY A 163 2.41 11.56 -1.75
CA GLY A 163 3.80 11.68 -1.35
C GLY A 163 4.20 10.70 -0.27
N VAL A 164 5.53 10.58 -0.08
CA VAL A 164 6.18 9.72 0.90
C VAL A 164 7.18 10.53 1.71
N ALA A 165 7.48 10.10 2.94
CA ALA A 165 8.25 10.92 3.88
C ALA A 165 9.73 10.52 3.99
N VAL A 166 10.08 9.27 3.71
CA VAL A 166 11.46 8.77 3.86
C VAL A 166 12.27 9.08 2.61
N THR A 167 13.42 9.71 2.80
CA THR A 167 14.29 10.13 1.69
C THR A 167 14.69 8.99 0.76
N LYS A 168 15.08 7.83 1.31
CA LYS A 168 15.44 6.65 0.50
C LYS A 168 14.25 6.07 -0.25
N SER A 169 13.06 6.11 0.32
CA SER A 169 11.83 5.67 -0.35
C SER A 169 11.50 6.58 -1.52
N ALA A 170 11.60 7.90 -1.33
CA ALA A 170 11.36 8.89 -2.37
C ALA A 170 12.33 8.74 -3.55
N GLU A 171 13.62 8.52 -3.27
CA GLU A 171 14.64 8.22 -4.28
C GLU A 171 14.26 7.01 -5.14
N LEU A 172 13.82 5.91 -4.50
CA LEU A 172 13.50 4.66 -5.20
C LEU A 172 12.21 4.72 -6.04
N ILE A 173 11.35 5.71 -5.81
CA ILE A 173 10.13 5.93 -6.63
C ILE A 173 10.24 7.16 -7.53
N ASP A 174 11.44 7.74 -7.65
CA ASP A 174 11.71 8.96 -8.42
C ASP A 174 10.77 10.12 -8.04
N ALA A 175 10.74 10.43 -6.72
CA ALA A 175 9.92 11.52 -6.17
C ALA A 175 10.69 12.36 -5.15
N ASP A 176 10.22 13.58 -4.91
CA ASP A 176 10.72 14.41 -3.80
C ASP A 176 10.09 13.92 -2.47
N PRO A 177 10.87 13.78 -1.38
CA PRO A 177 10.33 13.44 -0.08
C PRO A 177 9.45 14.59 0.44
N THR A 178 8.33 14.23 1.04
CA THR A 178 7.36 15.18 1.59
C THR A 178 7.36 15.14 3.11
N GLY A 179 7.57 16.28 3.74
CA GLY A 179 7.61 16.41 5.20
C GLY A 179 7.30 17.82 5.65
N THR A 180 7.12 17.96 6.97
CA THR A 180 6.90 19.24 7.64
C THR A 180 7.91 19.39 8.79
N ILE A 181 7.79 20.42 9.61
CA ILE A 181 8.60 20.55 10.83
C ILE A 181 8.15 19.52 11.88
N PRO A 182 9.08 18.91 12.63
CA PRO A 182 8.75 18.02 13.75
C PRO A 182 8.61 18.79 15.07
N HIS A 183 7.88 18.24 16.04
CA HIS A 183 7.84 18.76 17.41
C HIS A 183 9.25 19.00 18.01
N ALA A 184 10.21 18.11 17.68
CA ALA A 184 11.58 18.23 18.16
C ALA A 184 12.24 19.57 17.76
N LEU A 185 12.00 20.09 16.55
CA LEU A 185 12.53 21.38 16.14
C LEU A 185 11.95 22.49 16.99
N VAL A 186 10.62 22.49 17.20
CA VAL A 186 9.93 23.50 18.03
C VAL A 186 10.46 23.48 19.47
N LEU A 187 10.63 22.28 20.05
CA LEU A 187 11.16 22.11 21.40
C LEU A 187 12.62 22.57 21.54
N MET A 188 13.47 22.28 20.53
CA MET A 188 14.87 22.70 20.55
C MET A 188 15.06 24.21 20.40
N VAL A 189 14.20 24.86 19.63
CA VAL A 189 14.21 26.32 19.45
C VAL A 189 13.50 27.01 20.62
N GLY A 190 12.46 26.36 21.20
CA GLY A 190 11.70 26.87 22.35
C GLY A 190 10.49 27.72 21.99
N ASP A 191 10.24 28.01 20.72
CA ASP A 191 9.10 28.76 20.22
C ASP A 191 8.73 28.32 18.80
N THR A 192 7.43 28.18 18.51
CA THR A 192 6.94 27.73 17.20
C THR A 192 7.18 28.73 16.09
N VAL A 193 6.98 30.03 16.37
CA VAL A 193 7.19 31.09 15.37
C VAL A 193 8.68 31.20 15.01
N GLU A 194 9.56 31.17 16.00
CA GLU A 194 11.01 31.23 15.77
C GLU A 194 11.52 29.97 15.05
N ALA A 195 10.99 28.78 15.38
CA ALA A 195 11.31 27.55 14.66
C ALA A 195 10.88 27.64 13.19
N LEU A 196 9.73 28.23 12.91
CA LEU A 196 9.22 28.35 11.54
C LEU A 196 9.95 29.44 10.74
N LYS A 197 10.37 30.55 11.38
CA LYS A 197 11.25 31.55 10.77
C LYS A 197 12.61 30.93 10.40
N ALA A 198 13.23 30.19 11.31
CA ALA A 198 14.49 29.50 11.02
C ALA A 198 14.32 28.49 9.88
N PHE A 199 13.21 27.74 9.84
CA PHE A 199 12.90 26.88 8.71
C PHE A 199 12.75 27.66 7.40
N HIS A 200 12.09 28.80 7.44
CA HIS A 200 11.91 29.67 6.26
C HIS A 200 13.25 30.21 5.71
N GLU A 201 14.17 30.55 6.59
CA GLU A 201 15.49 31.11 6.24
C GLU A 201 16.45 30.04 5.68
N VAL A 202 16.41 28.82 6.23
CA VAL A 202 17.41 27.76 5.97
C VAL A 202 16.97 26.78 4.88
N VAL A 203 15.67 26.45 4.84
CA VAL A 203 15.15 25.41 3.93
C VAL A 203 14.77 26.02 2.58
N GLU A 204 15.09 25.30 1.51
CA GLU A 204 14.81 25.73 0.13
C GLU A 204 13.42 26.31 -0.07
N PRO A 205 13.26 27.41 -0.83
CA PRO A 205 11.97 28.08 -1.06
C PRO A 205 10.88 27.18 -1.66
N LYS A 206 11.28 26.16 -2.46
CA LYS A 206 10.32 25.20 -3.05
C LYS A 206 9.56 24.37 -2.01
N VAL A 207 10.13 24.18 -0.81
CA VAL A 207 9.49 23.44 0.28
C VAL A 207 8.43 24.31 0.94
N ARG A 208 7.19 23.85 0.96
CA ARG A 208 6.06 24.60 1.53
C ARG A 208 6.23 24.79 3.04
N ARG A 209 5.89 26.00 3.52
CA ARG A 209 5.93 26.35 4.96
C ARG A 209 4.67 25.83 5.63
N VAL A 210 4.80 24.71 6.32
CA VAL A 210 3.73 24.06 7.09
C VAL A 210 4.08 24.10 8.56
N ALA A 211 3.35 24.88 9.34
CA ALA A 211 3.56 25.05 10.76
C ALA A 211 2.89 23.93 11.56
N LEU A 212 3.63 23.32 12.50
CA LEU A 212 3.10 22.36 13.46
C LEU A 212 2.66 23.14 14.71
N ILE A 213 1.35 23.16 15.01
CA ILE A 213 0.75 24.11 15.95
C ILE A 213 0.31 23.52 17.29
N ASP A 214 0.55 22.23 17.52
CA ASP A 214 0.11 21.51 18.72
C ASP A 214 1.26 21.17 19.70
N THR A 215 2.40 21.91 19.64
CA THR A 215 3.59 21.58 20.42
C THR A 215 3.60 22.21 21.81
N LEU A 216 3.42 23.52 21.91
CA LEU A 216 3.65 24.30 23.15
C LEU A 216 2.38 24.94 23.71
N GLN A 217 1.47 25.35 22.85
CA GLN A 217 0.27 26.09 23.22
C GLN A 217 -0.99 25.46 22.61
N ASP A 218 -2.13 26.09 22.88
CA ASP A 218 -3.41 25.76 22.26
C ASP A 218 -3.35 26.02 20.74
N GLU A 219 -3.90 25.13 19.96
CA GLU A 219 -3.81 25.09 18.50
C GLU A 219 -4.35 26.35 17.84
N LYS A 220 -5.44 26.93 18.38
CA LYS A 220 -6.02 28.19 17.86
C LYS A 220 -5.05 29.35 18.00
N PHE A 221 -4.52 29.55 19.18
CA PHE A 221 -3.61 30.68 19.45
C PHE A 221 -2.30 30.51 18.71
N GLU A 222 -1.79 29.28 18.60
CA GLU A 222 -0.57 29.00 17.86
C GLU A 222 -0.76 29.20 16.36
N ALA A 223 -1.92 28.79 15.80
CA ALA A 223 -2.28 29.04 14.39
C ALA A 223 -2.27 30.54 14.05
N LEU A 224 -2.82 31.37 14.93
CA LEU A 224 -2.85 32.82 14.76
C LEU A 224 -1.45 33.45 14.83
N ARG A 225 -0.65 33.06 15.82
CA ARG A 225 0.74 33.53 15.97
C ARG A 225 1.58 33.25 14.73
N VAL A 226 1.53 32.02 14.18
CA VAL A 226 2.30 31.66 13.00
C VAL A 226 1.76 32.32 11.74
N ALA A 227 0.44 32.52 11.62
CA ALA A 227 -0.19 33.20 10.50
C ALA A 227 0.18 34.70 10.47
N GLU A 228 0.16 35.36 11.61
CA GLU A 228 0.60 36.76 11.76
C GLU A 228 2.09 36.94 11.45
N ALA A 229 2.93 35.97 11.88
CA ALA A 229 4.38 36.04 11.70
C ALA A 229 4.84 35.82 10.24
N LEU A 230 4.23 34.88 9.51
CA LEU A 230 4.64 34.53 8.14
C LEU A 230 3.70 35.11 7.08
N GLY A 231 2.48 35.52 7.43
CA GLY A 231 1.54 36.09 6.48
C GLY A 231 1.31 35.18 5.27
N LYS A 232 1.59 35.70 4.08
CA LYS A 232 1.37 34.98 2.82
C LYS A 232 2.34 33.83 2.57
N ASP A 233 3.46 33.76 3.27
CA ASP A 233 4.44 32.67 3.13
C ASP A 233 4.01 31.41 3.90
N LEU A 234 3.07 31.52 4.81
CA LEU A 234 2.48 30.38 5.49
C LEU A 234 1.53 29.63 4.53
N PHE A 235 1.94 28.43 4.13
CA PHE A 235 1.10 27.58 3.26
C PHE A 235 0.01 26.87 4.05
N ALA A 236 0.36 26.26 5.21
CA ALA A 236 -0.57 25.48 6.00
C ALA A 236 -0.22 25.46 7.49
N VAL A 237 -1.22 25.16 8.29
CA VAL A 237 -1.05 24.70 9.69
C VAL A 237 -1.31 23.21 9.76
N ARG A 238 -0.53 22.50 10.59
CA ARG A 238 -0.66 21.05 10.81
C ARG A 238 -1.03 20.79 12.26
N LEU A 239 -2.08 20.00 12.43
CA LEU A 239 -2.49 19.45 13.72
C LEU A 239 -2.09 17.98 13.80
N ASP A 240 -1.34 17.61 14.85
CA ASP A 240 -0.94 16.21 15.17
C ASP A 240 -1.35 15.88 16.61
N THR A 241 -2.32 16.60 17.12
CA THR A 241 -2.75 16.58 18.53
C THR A 241 -3.08 15.17 18.98
N PRO A 242 -2.40 14.64 20.00
CA PRO A 242 -2.58 13.28 20.45
C PRO A 242 -3.98 13.06 21.05
N SER A 243 -4.54 11.86 20.84
CA SER A 243 -5.88 11.49 21.32
C SER A 243 -6.09 11.70 22.84
N SER A 244 -5.01 11.63 23.62
CA SER A 244 -5.04 11.89 25.07
C SER A 244 -5.32 13.34 25.44
N ARG A 245 -5.22 14.29 24.50
CA ARG A 245 -5.34 15.74 24.71
C ARG A 245 -6.46 16.37 23.89
N ARG A 246 -6.84 15.74 22.77
CA ARG A 246 -7.74 16.29 21.80
C ARG A 246 -9.18 15.94 22.09
N GLY A 247 -9.97 15.98 22.72
CA GLY A 247 -11.41 15.63 22.69
C GLY A 247 -11.91 15.35 21.24
N ASP A 248 -12.68 16.25 20.68
CA ASP A 248 -13.15 16.17 19.28
C ASP A 248 -12.23 16.99 18.36
N LEU A 249 -11.42 16.29 17.56
CA LEU A 249 -10.48 16.94 16.63
C LEU A 249 -11.21 17.79 15.57
N TYR A 250 -12.41 17.37 15.14
CA TYR A 250 -13.21 18.15 14.20
C TYR A 250 -13.52 19.54 14.75
N ARG A 251 -13.92 19.64 16.02
CA ARG A 251 -14.25 20.92 16.67
C ARG A 251 -13.04 21.82 16.84
N ILE A 252 -11.88 21.26 17.16
CA ILE A 252 -10.63 22.03 17.22
C ILE A 252 -10.30 22.62 15.84
N ILE A 253 -10.37 21.80 14.79
CA ILE A 253 -10.11 22.25 13.42
C ILE A 253 -11.14 23.30 12.97
N GLU A 254 -12.40 23.12 13.29
CA GLU A 254 -13.47 24.08 12.99
C GLU A 254 -13.17 25.46 13.63
N GLU A 255 -12.76 25.48 14.90
CA GLU A 255 -12.37 26.69 15.60
C GLU A 255 -11.14 27.35 14.97
N VAL A 256 -10.08 26.58 14.68
CA VAL A 256 -8.88 27.08 14.00
C VAL A 256 -9.23 27.69 12.64
N ARG A 257 -10.05 27.02 11.84
CA ARG A 257 -10.49 27.52 10.53
C ARG A 257 -11.26 28.82 10.66
N TRP A 258 -12.21 28.88 11.61
CA TRP A 258 -13.00 30.08 11.89
C TRP A 258 -12.11 31.27 12.21
N GLU A 259 -11.17 31.10 13.14
CA GLU A 259 -10.29 32.16 13.61
C GLU A 259 -9.31 32.65 12.53
N LEU A 260 -8.78 31.74 11.70
CA LEU A 260 -7.96 32.12 10.55
C LEU A 260 -8.75 32.95 9.55
N ASN A 261 -9.96 32.52 9.19
CA ASN A 261 -10.82 33.23 8.22
C ASN A 261 -11.22 34.61 8.75
N LEU A 262 -11.57 34.73 10.04
CA LEU A 262 -11.97 35.98 10.66
C LEU A 262 -10.88 37.07 10.58
N ARG A 263 -9.59 36.64 10.50
CA ARG A 263 -8.43 37.54 10.42
C ARG A 263 -7.81 37.63 9.01
N GLY A 264 -8.51 37.14 7.99
CA GLY A 264 -8.06 37.26 6.60
C GLY A 264 -6.98 36.25 6.18
N PHE A 265 -6.80 35.15 6.94
CA PHE A 265 -5.88 34.05 6.64
C PHE A 265 -6.60 32.83 5.99
N ASP A 266 -7.65 33.08 5.22
CA ASP A 266 -8.44 32.07 4.51
C ASP A 266 -7.63 31.25 3.48
N HIS A 267 -6.49 31.79 3.03
CA HIS A 267 -5.55 31.08 2.15
C HIS A 267 -4.79 29.95 2.86
N VAL A 268 -4.64 30.00 4.18
CA VAL A 268 -3.87 29.01 4.97
C VAL A 268 -4.61 27.68 4.97
N LYS A 269 -3.94 26.63 4.49
CA LYS A 269 -4.48 25.28 4.46
C LYS A 269 -4.40 24.59 5.81
N ILE A 270 -5.24 23.56 6.01
CA ILE A 270 -5.22 22.73 7.22
C ILE A 270 -4.79 21.31 6.86
N VAL A 271 -3.76 20.82 7.55
CA VAL A 271 -3.24 19.46 7.47
C VAL A 271 -3.56 18.72 8.75
N ALA A 272 -4.27 17.60 8.67
CA ALA A 272 -4.52 16.74 9.83
C ALA A 272 -3.62 15.51 9.79
N SER A 273 -3.07 15.15 10.95
CA SER A 273 -2.28 13.92 11.15
C SER A 273 -2.49 13.38 12.57
N GLY A 274 -1.90 12.23 12.90
CA GLY A 274 -2.07 11.61 14.21
C GLY A 274 -3.37 10.80 14.35
N GLY A 275 -3.27 9.46 14.20
CA GLY A 275 -4.42 8.56 14.35
C GLY A 275 -5.42 8.60 13.19
N ILE A 276 -4.99 9.04 12.01
CA ILE A 276 -5.84 9.17 10.81
C ILE A 276 -5.94 7.82 10.09
N ASP A 277 -7.17 7.44 9.73
CA ASP A 277 -7.53 6.34 8.84
C ASP A 277 -8.59 6.81 7.82
N GLU A 278 -9.10 5.91 6.96
CA GLU A 278 -10.12 6.26 5.97
C GLU A 278 -11.43 6.77 6.59
N TYR A 279 -11.75 6.34 7.79
CA TYR A 279 -13.00 6.73 8.47
C TYR A 279 -12.85 8.13 9.09
N GLU A 280 -11.70 8.40 9.70
CA GLU A 280 -11.38 9.73 10.22
C GLU A 280 -11.25 10.75 9.09
N ILE A 281 -10.69 10.36 7.94
CA ILE A 281 -10.66 11.19 6.74
C ILE A 281 -12.07 11.59 6.32
N LEU A 282 -12.99 10.64 6.21
CA LEU A 282 -14.39 10.93 5.84
C LEU A 282 -15.04 11.90 6.83
N HIS A 283 -14.75 11.78 8.12
CA HIS A 283 -15.27 12.66 9.15
C HIS A 283 -14.70 14.07 9.04
N LEU A 284 -13.40 14.22 8.77
CA LEU A 284 -12.69 15.50 8.76
C LEU A 284 -12.74 16.24 7.42
N ASN A 285 -13.17 15.59 6.33
CA ASN A 285 -13.20 16.16 4.98
C ASN A 285 -13.81 17.56 4.87
N PRO A 286 -14.88 17.96 5.62
CA PRO A 286 -15.43 19.30 5.49
C PRO A 286 -14.45 20.42 5.87
N MET A 287 -13.45 20.15 6.72
CA MET A 287 -12.59 21.16 7.33
C MET A 287 -11.10 21.04 6.96
N VAL A 288 -10.66 19.88 6.42
CA VAL A 288 -9.24 19.56 6.20
C VAL A 288 -8.90 19.59 4.71
N ASP A 289 -7.74 20.14 4.37
CA ASP A 289 -7.26 20.25 2.99
C ASP A 289 -6.30 19.10 2.61
N SER A 290 -5.62 18.48 3.58
CA SER A 290 -4.73 17.34 3.33
C SER A 290 -4.45 16.52 4.58
N TYR A 291 -4.00 15.28 4.41
CA TYR A 291 -3.82 14.30 5.48
C TYR A 291 -2.42 13.71 5.50
N GLY A 292 -1.86 13.56 6.70
CA GLY A 292 -0.70 12.74 6.97
C GLY A 292 -1.14 11.43 7.63
N VAL A 293 -1.08 10.32 6.88
CA VAL A 293 -1.52 9.00 7.37
C VAL A 293 -0.30 8.15 7.73
N GLY A 294 -0.19 7.78 9.01
CA GLY A 294 0.96 7.06 9.54
C GLY A 294 0.71 5.57 9.70
N THR A 295 0.53 5.16 10.96
CA THR A 295 0.42 3.75 11.37
C THR A 295 -0.67 2.99 10.61
N SER A 296 -1.78 3.64 10.30
CA SER A 296 -2.90 3.02 9.58
C SER A 296 -2.47 2.41 8.23
N ILE A 297 -1.63 3.10 7.48
CA ILE A 297 -1.08 2.58 6.21
C ILE A 297 0.10 1.63 6.47
N ALA A 298 1.09 2.05 7.27
CA ALA A 298 2.31 1.25 7.44
C ALA A 298 2.08 -0.10 8.13
N ASN A 299 1.09 -0.17 9.01
CA ASN A 299 0.67 -1.39 9.71
C ASN A 299 -0.69 -1.89 9.19
N ALA A 300 -0.96 -1.70 7.91
CA ALA A 300 -2.16 -2.24 7.29
C ALA A 300 -2.23 -3.77 7.46
N PRO A 301 -3.43 -4.34 7.63
CA PRO A 301 -3.57 -5.79 7.69
C PRO A 301 -3.06 -6.42 6.40
N VAL A 302 -2.30 -7.50 6.53
CA VAL A 302 -1.89 -8.31 5.39
C VAL A 302 -3.09 -8.92 4.69
N LEU A 303 -3.05 -9.05 3.37
CA LEU A 303 -4.05 -9.80 2.63
C LEU A 303 -3.63 -11.27 2.62
N ASN A 304 -4.41 -12.12 3.26
CA ASN A 304 -4.09 -13.54 3.47
C ASN A 304 -4.22 -14.35 2.17
N PHE A 305 -3.34 -14.10 1.21
CA PHE A 305 -3.24 -14.93 0.02
C PHE A 305 -2.81 -16.34 0.38
N ALA A 306 -3.35 -17.31 -0.34
CA ALA A 306 -2.94 -18.70 -0.31
C ALA A 306 -2.55 -19.14 -1.71
N LEU A 307 -1.55 -20.01 -1.82
CA LEU A 307 -1.19 -20.68 -3.05
C LEU A 307 -1.67 -22.12 -2.95
N ASP A 308 -2.50 -22.54 -3.91
CA ASP A 308 -3.04 -23.90 -3.95
C ASP A 308 -2.80 -24.52 -5.34
N ILE A 309 -2.38 -25.78 -5.35
CA ILE A 309 -2.30 -26.59 -6.58
C ILE A 309 -3.71 -26.81 -7.11
N MET A 310 -3.92 -26.53 -8.39
CA MET A 310 -5.20 -26.68 -9.10
C MET A 310 -5.18 -27.76 -10.17
N GLU A 311 -4.00 -28.06 -10.73
CA GLU A 311 -3.79 -29.13 -11.71
C GLU A 311 -2.47 -29.85 -11.44
N ILE A 312 -2.46 -31.14 -11.69
CA ILE A 312 -1.25 -31.98 -11.70
C ILE A 312 -1.23 -32.77 -13.03
N GLU A 313 -0.14 -32.65 -13.78
CA GLU A 313 0.03 -33.33 -15.09
C GLU A 313 -1.16 -33.07 -16.04
N GLY A 314 -1.65 -31.80 -16.06
CA GLY A 314 -2.78 -31.37 -16.88
C GLY A 314 -4.15 -31.89 -16.44
N ARG A 315 -4.23 -32.57 -15.28
CA ARG A 315 -5.50 -33.06 -14.73
C ARG A 315 -5.96 -32.17 -13.58
N PRO A 316 -7.23 -31.73 -13.57
CA PRO A 316 -7.78 -30.96 -12.44
C PRO A 316 -7.64 -31.76 -11.15
N MET A 317 -6.96 -31.18 -10.17
CA MET A 317 -6.74 -31.74 -8.85
C MET A 317 -6.46 -30.63 -7.83
N ALA A 318 -7.21 -30.62 -6.75
CA ALA A 318 -6.99 -29.67 -5.67
C ALA A 318 -7.29 -30.34 -4.32
N LYS A 319 -6.78 -29.74 -3.24
CA LYS A 319 -7.14 -30.23 -1.89
C LYS A 319 -8.63 -30.02 -1.62
N ARG A 320 -9.18 -30.81 -0.68
CA ARG A 320 -10.58 -30.74 -0.28
C ARG A 320 -11.00 -29.31 0.08
N GLY A 321 -12.16 -28.86 -0.42
CA GLY A 321 -12.71 -27.52 -0.20
C GLY A 321 -12.17 -26.45 -1.14
N LYS A 322 -11.50 -26.84 -2.22
CA LYS A 322 -11.00 -25.95 -3.29
C LYS A 322 -11.62 -26.36 -4.64
N TRP A 323 -11.73 -25.40 -5.53
CA TRP A 323 -12.16 -25.63 -6.91
C TRP A 323 -10.96 -26.03 -7.75
N SER A 324 -10.92 -27.28 -8.18
CA SER A 324 -9.86 -27.82 -9.05
C SER A 324 -9.97 -27.28 -10.48
N GLY A 325 -8.88 -27.39 -11.23
CA GLY A 325 -8.73 -26.84 -12.57
C GLY A 325 -8.27 -25.38 -12.53
N ALA A 326 -7.39 -25.02 -13.44
CA ALA A 326 -6.88 -23.67 -13.56
C ALA A 326 -7.96 -22.72 -14.12
N LYS A 327 -7.94 -21.48 -13.66
CA LYS A 327 -8.99 -20.48 -13.93
C LYS A 327 -8.41 -19.20 -14.53
N ASP A 328 -9.21 -18.55 -15.35
CA ASP A 328 -8.98 -17.18 -15.77
C ASP A 328 -9.95 -16.22 -15.07
N VAL A 329 -9.55 -14.97 -14.97
CA VAL A 329 -10.39 -13.87 -14.49
C VAL A 329 -10.61 -12.92 -15.65
N LEU A 330 -11.86 -12.74 -16.03
CA LEU A 330 -12.26 -11.86 -17.11
C LEU A 330 -12.87 -10.59 -16.52
N ARG A 331 -12.48 -9.42 -17.01
CA ARG A 331 -13.09 -8.12 -16.66
C ARG A 331 -13.87 -7.58 -17.83
N ARG A 332 -15.09 -7.14 -17.59
CA ARG A 332 -15.91 -6.48 -18.60
C ARG A 332 -15.30 -5.11 -18.93
N ARG A 333 -15.05 -4.89 -20.22
CA ARG A 333 -14.37 -3.66 -20.68
C ARG A 333 -15.10 -2.40 -20.24
N GLY A 334 -14.35 -1.43 -19.70
CA GLY A 334 -14.87 -0.17 -19.20
C GLY A 334 -15.59 -0.25 -17.85
N THR A 335 -15.52 -1.40 -17.15
CA THR A 335 -16.15 -1.58 -15.83
C THR A 335 -15.20 -2.29 -14.86
N LEU A 336 -15.61 -2.40 -13.60
CA LEU A 336 -14.94 -3.24 -12.58
C LEU A 336 -15.60 -4.62 -12.44
N GLU A 337 -16.62 -4.93 -13.24
CA GLU A 337 -17.28 -6.24 -13.22
C GLU A 337 -16.32 -7.34 -13.68
N THR A 338 -16.18 -8.39 -12.87
CA THR A 338 -15.29 -9.51 -13.15
C THR A 338 -16.01 -10.86 -13.07
N LYS A 339 -15.51 -11.84 -13.81
CA LYS A 339 -15.95 -13.24 -13.74
C LYS A 339 -14.76 -14.17 -13.71
N VAL A 340 -14.81 -15.16 -12.81
CA VAL A 340 -13.87 -16.28 -12.77
C VAL A 340 -14.44 -17.40 -13.60
N VAL A 341 -13.65 -17.90 -14.56
CA VAL A 341 -14.04 -18.97 -15.48
C VAL A 341 -12.94 -20.02 -15.58
N PRO A 342 -13.22 -21.28 -15.87
CA PRO A 342 -12.18 -22.25 -16.23
C PRO A 342 -11.38 -21.76 -17.44
N ILE A 343 -10.08 -22.06 -17.49
CA ILE A 343 -9.24 -21.75 -18.65
C ILE A 343 -9.86 -22.29 -19.93
N GLY A 344 -9.82 -21.48 -21.00
CA GLY A 344 -10.35 -21.85 -22.32
C GLY A 344 -11.87 -21.77 -22.42
N SER A 345 -12.55 -21.34 -21.37
CA SER A 345 -14.00 -21.09 -21.46
C SER A 345 -14.31 -19.93 -22.41
N PRO A 346 -15.42 -19.98 -23.14
CA PRO A 346 -15.86 -18.84 -23.95
C PRO A 346 -16.16 -17.62 -23.06
N ALA A 347 -15.93 -16.43 -23.59
CA ALA A 347 -16.24 -15.20 -22.87
C ALA A 347 -17.75 -15.16 -22.54
N PRO A 348 -18.11 -14.66 -21.34
CA PRO A 348 -19.52 -14.53 -20.97
C PRO A 348 -20.29 -13.60 -21.91
N ALA A 349 -21.60 -13.83 -22.07
CA ALA A 349 -22.46 -12.95 -22.85
C ALA A 349 -22.54 -11.54 -22.23
N GLY A 350 -22.86 -10.54 -23.05
CA GLY A 350 -23.16 -9.18 -22.57
C GLY A 350 -22.05 -8.15 -22.76
N GLY A 351 -21.14 -8.34 -23.71
CA GLY A 351 -20.14 -7.36 -24.14
C GLY A 351 -18.72 -7.90 -24.21
N PRO A 352 -17.75 -7.05 -24.53
CA PRO A 352 -16.34 -7.46 -24.60
C PRO A 352 -15.78 -7.67 -23.17
N TRP A 353 -15.03 -8.77 -23.01
CA TRP A 353 -14.34 -9.13 -21.79
C TRP A 353 -12.84 -9.26 -22.07
N ASP A 354 -12.02 -8.71 -21.20
CA ASP A 354 -10.56 -8.80 -21.30
C ASP A 354 -10.03 -9.69 -20.17
N PRO A 355 -9.06 -10.61 -20.47
CA PRO A 355 -8.42 -11.41 -19.43
C PRO A 355 -7.53 -10.53 -18.56
N LEU A 356 -7.62 -10.73 -17.24
CA LEU A 356 -6.77 -10.04 -16.27
C LEU A 356 -5.44 -10.76 -16.05
N LEU A 357 -5.40 -12.10 -16.17
CA LEU A 357 -4.18 -12.88 -16.06
C LEU A 357 -3.43 -12.83 -17.38
N LYS A 358 -2.24 -12.24 -17.39
CA LYS A 358 -1.37 -12.07 -18.56
C LYS A 358 0.00 -12.68 -18.28
N PRO A 359 0.74 -13.13 -19.32
CA PRO A 359 2.10 -13.63 -19.14
C PRO A 359 2.98 -12.62 -18.39
N LEU A 360 3.68 -13.09 -17.36
CA LEU A 360 4.66 -12.32 -16.57
C LEU A 360 6.06 -12.90 -16.77
N VAL A 361 6.18 -14.23 -16.60
CA VAL A 361 7.42 -14.97 -16.80
C VAL A 361 7.12 -16.13 -17.75
N THR A 362 8.00 -16.39 -18.71
CA THR A 362 7.90 -17.53 -19.62
C THR A 362 9.26 -18.21 -19.71
N GLY A 363 9.30 -19.50 -19.37
CA GLY A 363 10.55 -20.28 -19.36
C GLY A 363 11.63 -19.66 -18.45
N GLY A 364 11.23 -19.01 -17.39
CA GLY A 364 12.13 -18.32 -16.45
C GLY A 364 12.57 -16.91 -16.85
N HIS A 365 12.01 -16.34 -17.90
CA HIS A 365 12.34 -14.97 -18.34
C HIS A 365 11.14 -14.05 -18.18
N ILE A 366 11.35 -12.87 -17.63
CA ILE A 366 10.33 -11.81 -17.57
C ILE A 366 10.01 -11.38 -19.01
N VAL A 367 8.73 -11.46 -19.39
CA VAL A 367 8.25 -11.18 -20.76
C VAL A 367 7.31 -9.99 -20.85
N ARG A 368 7.08 -9.30 -19.72
CA ARG A 368 6.19 -8.15 -19.63
C ARG A 368 6.94 -6.96 -19.04
N ASP A 369 6.70 -5.77 -19.58
CA ASP A 369 7.18 -4.54 -18.97
C ASP A 369 6.57 -4.35 -17.57
N LEU A 370 7.38 -3.92 -16.63
CA LEU A 370 6.99 -3.58 -15.26
C LEU A 370 6.95 -2.05 -15.14
N PRO A 371 5.75 -1.44 -15.11
CA PRO A 371 5.61 0.01 -15.14
C PRO A 371 6.16 0.67 -13.86
N PRO A 372 6.69 1.90 -13.95
CA PRO A 372 7.16 2.63 -12.78
C PRO A 372 6.01 2.96 -11.82
N PRO A 373 6.30 3.18 -10.52
CA PRO A 373 5.29 3.42 -9.49
C PRO A 373 4.28 4.53 -9.81
N ARG A 374 4.69 5.58 -10.53
CA ARG A 374 3.80 6.68 -10.96
C ARG A 374 2.70 6.18 -11.90
N THR A 375 3.07 5.40 -12.91
CA THR A 375 2.10 4.81 -13.86
C THR A 375 1.14 3.85 -13.15
N LEU A 376 1.67 3.05 -12.21
CA LEU A 376 0.83 2.15 -11.40
C LEU A 376 -0.15 2.92 -10.52
N ARG A 377 0.30 4.01 -9.91
CA ARG A 377 -0.56 4.89 -9.12
C ARG A 377 -1.70 5.47 -9.96
N ASP A 378 -1.39 6.01 -11.14
CA ASP A 378 -2.40 6.57 -12.02
C ASP A 378 -3.43 5.50 -12.43
N PHE A 379 -2.98 4.29 -12.75
CA PHE A 379 -3.84 3.14 -13.04
C PHE A 379 -4.75 2.76 -11.84
N VAL A 380 -4.25 2.83 -10.61
CA VAL A 380 -5.07 2.61 -9.41
C VAL A 380 -6.12 3.71 -9.27
N LEU A 381 -5.74 4.98 -9.43
CA LEU A 381 -6.64 6.13 -9.30
C LEU A 381 -7.77 6.09 -10.35
N ASP A 382 -7.47 5.71 -11.58
CA ASP A 382 -8.47 5.54 -12.64
C ASP A 382 -9.52 4.48 -12.25
N GLN A 383 -9.08 3.34 -11.71
CA GLN A 383 -10.01 2.31 -11.23
C GLN A 383 -10.81 2.79 -10.01
N LEU A 384 -10.18 3.51 -9.07
CA LEU A 384 -10.85 4.05 -7.89
C LEU A 384 -11.95 5.06 -8.24
N ALA A 385 -11.87 5.75 -9.37
CA ALA A 385 -12.95 6.61 -9.84
C ALA A 385 -14.27 5.85 -10.01
N GLY A 386 -14.20 4.59 -10.48
CA GLY A 386 -15.37 3.70 -10.64
C GLY A 386 -15.82 2.97 -9.36
N VAL A 387 -15.10 3.08 -8.26
CA VAL A 387 -15.45 2.41 -6.99
C VAL A 387 -16.49 3.24 -6.23
N PRO A 388 -17.62 2.66 -5.79
CA PRO A 388 -18.61 3.37 -4.98
C PRO A 388 -18.03 3.82 -3.62
N MET A 389 -18.41 5.01 -3.15
CA MET A 389 -17.91 5.59 -1.91
C MET A 389 -18.32 4.79 -0.66
N ASP A 390 -19.48 4.16 -0.67
CA ASP A 390 -19.99 3.34 0.42
C ASP A 390 -19.10 2.12 0.73
N THR A 391 -18.27 1.70 -0.22
CA THR A 391 -17.31 0.59 -0.02
C THR A 391 -16.15 0.94 0.92
N VAL A 392 -15.92 2.22 1.22
CA VAL A 392 -14.93 2.69 2.20
C VAL A 392 -15.54 3.15 3.52
N GLN A 393 -16.87 3.08 3.66
CA GLN A 393 -17.59 3.41 4.88
C GLN A 393 -17.71 2.17 5.80
N ARG A 394 -17.72 2.37 7.12
CA ARG A 394 -18.07 1.30 8.06
C ARG A 394 -19.56 0.96 7.94
N ARG A 395 -19.88 -0.31 7.77
CA ARG A 395 -21.26 -0.78 7.95
C ARG A 395 -21.63 -0.64 9.43
N GLY A 396 -22.65 0.14 9.75
CA GLY A 396 -23.31 0.09 11.06
C GLY A 396 -22.99 1.19 12.07
N LEU A 397 -22.20 2.21 11.75
CA LEU A 397 -22.15 3.42 12.57
C LEU A 397 -23.03 4.52 11.93
N ARG A 398 -24.36 4.38 12.05
CA ARG A 398 -25.20 5.57 12.16
C ARG A 398 -24.81 6.23 13.48
N ARG A 399 -24.04 7.29 13.44
CA ARG A 399 -24.01 8.25 14.52
C ARG A 399 -25.29 9.06 14.38
N ASP A 400 -26.33 8.66 15.09
CA ASP A 400 -27.44 9.52 15.36
C ASP A 400 -26.89 10.67 16.23
N PHE A 401 -26.79 11.86 15.64
CA PHE A 401 -26.58 13.12 16.34
C PHE A 401 -27.94 13.78 16.59
#